data_ef793682859fb4d5c9d878de0eaeebc1
#
_entry.id   ef793682859fb4d5c9d878de0eaeebc1
#
_cell.length_a   1.000
_cell.length_b   1.000
_cell.length_c   1.000
_cell.angle_alpha   90.00
_cell.angle_beta   90.00
_cell.angle_gamma   90.00
#
_symmetry.space_group_name_H-M   'P 1'
#
loop_
_entity.id
_entity.type
_entity.pdbx_description
1 polymer ?
#
loop_
_entity_poly.entity_id
_entity_poly.type
_entity_poly.pdbx_seq_one_letter_code
_entity_poly.pdbx_strand_id
1 'polypeptide(L)'
;LGLTGNMARLLDCVAPGGALIVVFIRLSALFNSSCRSKITITTPLLQHLPIGSGITNSMGAVEYRFATFFVQAILMLCVTVLLLYFFFTRRRLPMKEGCPRDGNVAWMFLTFHSAVELLMDSTRYDSSFMHFNAFVSIVQIVSAVCILAALIHYSRLSHKVNGRCGYHVAMWIGYVLTLAGTGAAEYLV
;
A
#
# COMPACT_ATOMS: atom_id res chain seq x y z
N LEU A 1 -8.83 -31.09 3.18
CA LEU A 1 -8.25 -30.34 2.04
C LEU A 1 -9.27 -29.42 1.34
N GLY A 2 -10.58 -29.65 1.49
CA GLY A 2 -11.63 -28.76 0.95
C GLY A 2 -11.77 -27.40 1.67
N LEU A 3 -11.35 -27.31 2.91
CA LEU A 3 -11.38 -26.08 3.71
C LEU A 3 -10.43 -25.00 3.18
N THR A 4 -9.29 -25.35 2.60
CA THR A 4 -8.31 -24.40 2.08
C THR A 4 -8.81 -23.65 0.84
N GLY A 5 -9.52 -24.32 -0.08
CA GLY A 5 -10.10 -23.66 -1.26
C GLY A 5 -11.23 -22.69 -0.89
N ASN A 6 -12.06 -23.05 0.08
CA ASN A 6 -13.15 -22.19 0.56
C ASN A 6 -12.61 -20.94 1.27
N MET A 7 -11.54 -21.07 2.07
CA MET A 7 -10.90 -19.93 2.74
C MET A 7 -10.25 -18.98 1.73
N ALA A 8 -9.54 -19.48 0.73
CA ALA A 8 -8.93 -18.63 -0.30
C ALA A 8 -9.98 -17.83 -1.08
N ARG A 9 -11.11 -18.48 -1.42
CA ARG A 9 -12.24 -17.82 -2.07
C ARG A 9 -12.90 -16.77 -1.17
N LEU A 10 -13.07 -17.07 0.12
CA LEU A 10 -13.60 -16.12 1.10
C LEU A 10 -12.70 -14.88 1.18
N LEU A 11 -11.38 -15.08 1.27
CA LEU A 11 -10.41 -13.98 1.31
C LEU A 11 -10.47 -13.11 0.04
N ASP A 12 -10.63 -13.72 -1.13
CA ASP A 12 -10.81 -12.96 -2.38
C ASP A 12 -12.10 -12.11 -2.39
N CYS A 13 -13.17 -12.59 -1.77
CA CYS A 13 -14.42 -11.82 -1.65
C CYS A 13 -14.28 -10.65 -0.66
N VAL A 14 -13.53 -10.84 0.43
CA VAL A 14 -13.36 -9.83 1.49
C VAL A 14 -12.31 -8.78 1.12
N ALA A 15 -11.31 -9.11 0.30
CA ALA A 15 -10.19 -8.24 -0.02
C ALA A 15 -10.59 -6.84 -0.57
N PRO A 16 -11.53 -6.71 -1.54
CA PRO A 16 -11.96 -5.38 -2.00
C PRO A 16 -12.68 -4.58 -0.90
N GLY A 17 -13.47 -5.26 -0.06
CA GLY A 17 -14.12 -4.65 1.11
C GLY A 17 -13.11 -4.18 2.14
N GLY A 18 -12.06 -4.96 2.40
CA GLY A 18 -10.94 -4.58 3.25
C GLY A 18 -10.22 -3.33 2.75
N ALA A 19 -9.94 -3.26 1.44
CA ALA A 19 -9.34 -2.08 0.82
C ALA A 19 -10.22 -0.83 1.00
N LEU A 20 -11.53 -0.97 0.83
CA LEU A 20 -12.48 0.15 1.04
C LEU A 20 -12.54 0.59 2.51
N ILE A 21 -12.48 -0.33 3.45
CA ILE A 21 -12.40 0.00 4.88
C ILE A 21 -11.16 0.85 5.17
N VAL A 22 -10.01 0.51 4.58
CA VAL A 22 -8.77 1.31 4.73
C VAL A 22 -8.98 2.73 4.20
N VAL A 23 -9.68 2.92 3.07
CA VAL A 23 -10.03 4.27 2.56
C VAL A 23 -10.75 5.07 3.62
N PHE A 24 -11.79 4.52 4.25
CA PHE A 24 -12.55 5.22 5.31
C PHE A 24 -11.70 5.49 6.55
N ILE A 25 -10.86 4.56 6.97
CA ILE A 25 -9.92 4.76 8.08
C ILE A 25 -8.98 5.93 7.78
N ARG A 26 -8.45 6.05 6.55
CA ARG A 26 -7.58 7.16 6.17
C ARG A 26 -8.34 8.48 6.08
N LEU A 27 -9.58 8.49 5.57
CA LEU A 27 -10.42 9.68 5.54
C LEU A 27 -10.84 10.14 6.95
N SER A 28 -10.98 9.24 7.91
CA SER A 28 -11.30 9.62 9.30
C SER A 28 -10.21 10.50 9.94
N ALA A 29 -8.99 10.45 9.41
CA ALA A 29 -7.89 11.33 9.80
C ALA A 29 -8.13 12.82 9.50
N LEU A 30 -9.13 13.17 8.69
CA LEU A 30 -9.62 14.56 8.53
C LEU A 30 -10.01 15.18 9.88
N PHE A 31 -10.53 14.37 10.80
CA PHE A 31 -11.00 14.81 12.11
C PHE A 31 -9.90 14.76 13.18
N ASN A 32 -8.70 14.29 12.84
CA ASN A 32 -7.59 14.13 13.74
C ASN A 32 -6.37 14.93 13.28
N SER A 33 -5.95 15.90 14.09
CA SER A 33 -4.82 16.78 13.80
C SER A 33 -3.45 16.07 13.81
N SER A 34 -3.34 14.90 14.46
CA SER A 34 -2.09 14.16 14.60
C SER A 34 -1.68 13.38 13.35
N CYS A 35 -2.61 13.08 12.44
CA CYS A 35 -2.36 12.30 11.22
C CYS A 35 -1.76 13.12 10.06
N ARG A 36 -0.90 14.09 10.35
CA ARG A 36 -0.35 15.02 9.35
C ARG A 36 1.07 14.64 8.96
N SER A 37 1.50 15.14 7.79
CA SER A 37 2.84 14.87 7.26
C SER A 37 3.94 15.69 7.94
N LYS A 38 5.16 15.18 7.89
CA LYS A 38 6.38 15.93 8.22
C LYS A 38 6.68 17.00 7.17
N ILE A 39 6.20 16.83 5.93
CA ILE A 39 6.53 17.67 4.79
C ILE A 39 5.72 18.97 4.84
N THR A 40 6.41 20.12 4.92
CA THR A 40 5.81 21.45 4.83
C THR A 40 5.68 21.90 3.38
N ILE A 41 4.54 22.50 3.02
CA ILE A 41 4.27 23.00 1.68
C ILE A 41 4.51 24.52 1.66
N THR A 42 5.55 24.94 0.94
CA THR A 42 5.88 26.37 0.76
C THR A 42 5.25 26.96 -0.50
N THR A 43 4.92 26.14 -1.50
CA THR A 43 4.41 26.58 -2.79
C THR A 43 2.93 26.96 -2.69
N PRO A 44 2.53 28.23 -3.01
CA PRO A 44 1.13 28.69 -2.87
C PRO A 44 0.11 27.87 -3.65
N LEU A 45 0.49 27.38 -4.83
CA LEU A 45 -0.39 26.57 -5.68
C LEU A 45 -0.76 25.24 -5.03
N LEU A 46 0.17 24.61 -4.32
CA LEU A 46 -0.08 23.33 -3.65
C LEU A 46 -0.85 23.49 -2.32
N GLN A 47 -0.82 24.69 -1.73
CA GLN A 47 -1.56 24.99 -0.50
C GLN A 47 -3.08 25.03 -0.71
N HIS A 48 -3.53 25.39 -1.92
CA HIS A 48 -4.95 25.45 -2.29
C HIS A 48 -5.52 24.13 -2.81
N LEU A 49 -4.64 23.15 -3.07
CA LEU A 49 -5.07 21.81 -3.48
C LEU A 49 -5.46 20.97 -2.24
N PRO A 50 -6.33 19.96 -2.40
CA PRO A 50 -6.73 19.08 -1.28
C PRO A 50 -5.59 18.23 -0.71
N ILE A 51 -4.39 18.34 -1.30
CA ILE A 51 -3.14 17.76 -0.82
C ILE A 51 -2.45 18.62 0.26
N GLY A 52 -2.89 19.86 0.46
CA GLY A 52 -2.42 20.77 1.50
C GLY A 52 -3.40 20.83 2.67
N SER A 53 -2.90 20.64 3.89
CA SER A 53 -3.69 20.83 5.13
C SER A 53 -3.08 21.93 5.97
N GLY A 54 -3.83 23.01 6.19
CA GLY A 54 -3.42 24.11 7.07
C GLY A 54 -3.48 23.70 8.55
N ILE A 55 -2.41 24.03 9.29
CA ILE A 55 -2.29 23.80 10.74
C ILE A 55 -1.95 25.12 11.40
N THR A 56 -2.66 25.46 12.48
CA THR A 56 -2.27 26.57 13.33
C THR A 56 -1.18 26.10 14.30
N ASN A 57 0.00 26.68 14.20
CA ASN A 57 1.12 26.40 15.08
C ASN A 57 0.87 27.01 16.47
N SER A 58 1.63 26.60 17.49
CA SER A 58 1.54 27.13 18.86
C SER A 58 1.74 28.65 18.95
N MET A 59 2.35 29.26 17.92
CA MET A 59 2.53 30.71 17.77
C MET A 59 1.37 31.40 17.03
N GLY A 60 0.28 30.70 16.69
CA GLY A 60 -0.85 31.26 15.94
C GLY A 60 -0.65 31.37 14.42
N ALA A 61 0.52 31.02 13.90
CA ALA A 61 0.80 31.02 12.47
C ALA A 61 0.23 29.77 11.79
N VAL A 62 -0.34 29.94 10.58
CA VAL A 62 -0.85 28.83 9.77
C VAL A 62 0.29 28.25 8.93
N GLU A 63 0.64 26.99 9.19
CA GLU A 63 1.56 26.21 8.38
C GLU A 63 0.78 25.22 7.52
N TYR A 64 1.13 25.15 6.23
CA TYR A 64 0.55 24.16 5.32
C TYR A 64 1.43 22.91 5.27
N ARG A 65 0.84 21.76 5.56
CA ARG A 65 1.51 20.47 5.50
C ARG A 65 0.85 19.52 4.50
N PHE A 66 1.63 18.61 3.95
CA PHE A 66 1.14 17.63 3.00
C PHE A 66 0.10 16.70 3.64
N ALA A 67 -1.08 16.56 3.00
CA ALA A 67 -2.18 15.74 3.50
C ALA A 67 -1.97 14.27 3.12
N THR A 68 -0.99 13.60 3.75
CA THR A 68 -0.64 12.20 3.48
C THR A 68 -1.86 11.28 3.56
N PHE A 69 -2.73 11.47 4.54
CA PHE A 69 -3.94 10.69 4.72
C PHE A 69 -4.87 10.74 3.50
N PHE A 70 -4.99 11.91 2.87
CA PHE A 70 -5.84 12.10 1.70
C PHE A 70 -5.27 11.40 0.47
N VAL A 71 -3.97 11.58 0.22
CA VAL A 71 -3.26 10.90 -0.88
C VAL A 71 -3.33 9.39 -0.71
N GLN A 72 -3.11 8.90 0.52
CA GLN A 72 -3.21 7.49 0.85
C GLN A 72 -4.63 6.94 0.64
N ALA A 73 -5.67 7.70 0.99
CA ALA A 73 -7.05 7.34 0.74
C ALA A 73 -7.35 7.21 -0.77
N ILE A 74 -6.85 8.15 -1.59
CA ILE A 74 -7.00 8.09 -3.06
C ILE A 74 -6.29 6.86 -3.62
N LEU A 75 -5.05 6.60 -3.21
CA LEU A 75 -4.30 5.43 -3.66
C LEU A 75 -5.04 4.13 -3.29
N MET A 76 -5.56 4.02 -2.08
CA MET A 76 -6.33 2.86 -1.64
C MET A 76 -7.67 2.75 -2.36
N LEU A 77 -8.30 3.86 -2.75
CA LEU A 77 -9.49 3.84 -3.59
C LEU A 77 -9.18 3.28 -4.99
N CYS A 78 -8.05 3.71 -5.60
CA CYS A 78 -7.58 3.15 -6.87
C CYS A 78 -7.30 1.63 -6.74
N VAL A 79 -6.68 1.20 -5.65
CA VAL A 79 -6.47 -0.22 -5.35
C VAL A 79 -7.81 -0.95 -5.25
N THR A 80 -8.80 -0.38 -4.55
CA THR A 80 -10.15 -0.97 -4.43
C THR A 80 -10.79 -1.19 -5.80
N VAL A 81 -10.78 -0.17 -6.66
CA VAL A 81 -11.32 -0.25 -8.03
C VAL A 81 -10.59 -1.32 -8.84
N LEU A 82 -9.28 -1.38 -8.74
CA LEU A 82 -8.45 -2.37 -9.43
C LEU A 82 -8.76 -3.79 -8.94
N LEU A 83 -8.90 -4.00 -7.64
CA LEU A 83 -9.27 -5.31 -7.08
C LEU A 83 -10.66 -5.74 -7.52
N LEU A 84 -11.64 -4.84 -7.53
CA LEU A 84 -12.99 -5.11 -8.05
C LEU A 84 -12.94 -5.47 -9.53
N TYR A 85 -12.18 -4.73 -10.34
CA TYR A 85 -12.00 -5.05 -11.75
C TYR A 85 -11.43 -6.46 -11.93
N PHE A 86 -10.37 -6.81 -11.23
CA PHE A 86 -9.79 -8.16 -11.29
C PHE A 86 -10.75 -9.23 -10.77
N PHE A 87 -11.47 -8.97 -9.69
CA PHE A 87 -12.44 -9.90 -9.12
C PHE A 87 -13.56 -10.25 -10.11
N PHE A 88 -14.11 -9.24 -10.81
CA PHE A 88 -15.18 -9.45 -11.78
C PHE A 88 -14.68 -9.99 -13.13
N THR A 89 -13.55 -9.48 -13.63
CA THR A 89 -13.00 -9.90 -14.93
C THR A 89 -12.50 -11.33 -14.87
N ARG A 90 -11.93 -11.75 -13.76
CA ARG A 90 -11.36 -13.08 -13.58
C ARG A 90 -12.40 -14.20 -13.67
N ARG A 91 -13.64 -13.93 -13.33
CA ARG A 91 -14.75 -14.87 -13.52
C ARG A 91 -15.06 -15.14 -14.99
N ARG A 92 -14.63 -14.25 -15.91
CA ARG A 92 -14.94 -14.31 -17.33
C ARG A 92 -13.81 -14.85 -18.20
N LEU A 93 -12.57 -14.85 -17.70
CA LEU A 93 -11.40 -15.26 -18.50
C LEU A 93 -11.15 -16.77 -18.38
N PRO A 94 -10.88 -17.47 -19.51
CA PRO A 94 -10.41 -18.84 -19.48
C PRO A 94 -9.03 -18.89 -18.80
N MET A 95 -8.89 -19.73 -17.79
CA MET A 95 -7.63 -19.86 -17.07
C MET A 95 -6.69 -20.85 -17.76
N LYS A 96 -5.39 -20.52 -17.78
CA LYS A 96 -4.34 -21.49 -18.11
C LYS A 96 -4.37 -22.63 -17.08
N GLU A 97 -4.25 -23.87 -17.56
CA GLU A 97 -4.19 -25.05 -16.72
C GLU A 97 -3.08 -24.91 -15.66
N GLY A 98 -3.41 -25.24 -14.41
CA GLY A 98 -2.48 -25.20 -13.29
C GLY A 98 -2.43 -23.92 -12.45
N CYS A 99 -3.10 -22.83 -12.83
CA CYS A 99 -3.19 -21.63 -11.99
C CYS A 99 -4.33 -21.72 -10.99
N PRO A 100 -4.08 -21.60 -9.67
CA PRO A 100 -5.14 -21.52 -8.68
C PRO A 100 -6.01 -20.27 -8.92
N ARG A 101 -7.32 -20.48 -9.01
CA ARG A 101 -8.29 -19.38 -9.18
C ARG A 101 -8.44 -18.54 -7.91
N ASP A 102 -8.42 -19.22 -6.79
CA ASP A 102 -8.78 -18.66 -5.50
C ASP A 102 -7.55 -18.17 -4.75
N GLY A 103 -7.66 -17.04 -4.04
CA GLY A 103 -6.62 -16.42 -3.23
C GLY A 103 -5.80 -15.32 -3.91
N ASN A 104 -5.92 -15.14 -5.23
CA ASN A 104 -5.08 -14.17 -5.96
C ASN A 104 -5.47 -12.72 -5.69
N VAL A 105 -6.77 -12.43 -5.53
CA VAL A 105 -7.24 -11.05 -5.24
C VAL A 105 -6.78 -10.65 -3.85
N ALA A 106 -6.80 -11.58 -2.89
CA ALA A 106 -6.28 -11.36 -1.55
C ALA A 106 -4.76 -11.09 -1.56
N TRP A 107 -3.98 -11.84 -2.33
CA TRP A 107 -2.55 -11.58 -2.48
C TRP A 107 -2.25 -10.24 -3.16
N MET A 108 -3.06 -9.86 -4.16
CA MET A 108 -2.95 -8.54 -4.80
C MET A 108 -3.27 -7.42 -3.80
N PHE A 109 -4.34 -7.58 -2.99
CA PHE A 109 -4.65 -6.64 -1.94
C PHE A 109 -3.48 -6.47 -0.97
N LEU A 110 -2.94 -7.58 -0.46
CA LEU A 110 -1.80 -7.55 0.46
C LEU A 110 -0.60 -6.81 -0.16
N THR A 111 -0.29 -7.10 -1.43
CA THR A 111 0.83 -6.47 -2.15
C THR A 111 0.64 -4.97 -2.32
N PHE A 112 -0.51 -4.54 -2.84
CA PHE A 112 -0.77 -3.12 -3.13
C PHE A 112 -0.94 -2.30 -1.85
N HIS A 113 -1.65 -2.84 -0.86
CA HIS A 113 -1.80 -2.18 0.44
C HIS A 113 -0.43 -1.99 1.09
N SER A 114 0.38 -3.04 1.14
CA SER A 114 1.72 -2.97 1.73
C SER A 114 2.64 -2.01 0.95
N ALA A 115 2.52 -1.93 -0.37
CA ALA A 115 3.28 -0.98 -1.17
C ALA A 115 2.87 0.48 -0.86
N VAL A 116 1.57 0.74 -0.74
CA VAL A 116 1.07 2.07 -0.36
C VAL A 116 1.53 2.45 1.06
N GLU A 117 1.44 1.53 2.02
CA GLU A 117 1.91 1.77 3.40
C GLU A 117 3.42 2.01 3.42
N LEU A 118 4.21 1.19 2.72
CA LEU A 118 5.67 1.32 2.67
C LEU A 118 6.11 2.71 2.16
N LEU A 119 5.45 3.22 1.11
CA LEU A 119 5.79 4.50 0.50
C LEU A 119 5.27 5.69 1.31
N MET A 120 4.08 5.57 1.90
CA MET A 120 3.42 6.69 2.56
C MET A 120 3.82 6.86 4.03
N ASP A 121 4.26 5.78 4.68
CA ASP A 121 4.61 5.83 6.10
C ASP A 121 5.82 6.75 6.38
N SER A 122 6.79 6.82 5.46
CA SER A 122 7.93 7.73 5.56
C SER A 122 7.52 9.21 5.61
N THR A 123 6.40 9.57 5.00
CA THR A 123 5.90 10.95 4.97
C THR A 123 5.07 11.33 6.20
N ARG A 124 4.70 10.39 7.05
CA ARG A 124 3.82 10.60 8.21
C ARG A 124 4.59 11.09 9.43
N TYR A 125 3.95 11.99 10.17
CA TYR A 125 4.50 12.48 11.44
C TYR A 125 4.30 11.48 12.60
N ASP A 126 3.24 10.68 12.54
CA ASP A 126 2.83 9.71 13.58
C ASP A 126 3.34 8.28 13.33
N SER A 127 4.38 8.12 12.50
CA SER A 127 5.00 6.82 12.25
C SER A 127 5.58 6.23 13.52
N SER A 128 5.28 4.94 13.76
CA SER A 128 5.79 4.21 14.93
C SER A 128 7.21 3.72 14.68
N PHE A 129 8.20 4.56 14.97
CA PHE A 129 9.62 4.21 14.81
C PHE A 129 10.08 3.19 15.87
N MET A 130 11.03 2.34 15.49
CA MET A 130 11.69 1.46 16.44
C MET A 130 12.55 2.25 17.41
N HIS A 131 12.44 1.94 18.70
CA HIS A 131 13.09 2.67 19.81
C HIS A 131 14.62 2.82 19.68
N PHE A 132 15.27 1.90 18.95
CA PHE A 132 16.74 1.90 18.82
C PHE A 132 17.31 2.73 17.67
N ASN A 133 16.58 2.93 16.57
CA ASN A 133 17.15 3.56 15.38
C ASN A 133 16.40 4.79 14.87
N ALA A 134 15.17 5.06 15.31
CA ALA A 134 14.33 6.18 14.87
C ALA A 134 14.21 6.35 13.32
N PHE A 135 14.78 5.42 12.55
CA PHE A 135 14.95 5.50 11.10
C PHE A 135 13.93 4.66 10.33
N VAL A 136 13.54 3.50 10.86
CA VAL A 136 12.60 2.58 10.18
C VAL A 136 11.38 2.34 11.05
N SER A 137 10.20 2.49 10.47
CA SER A 137 8.93 2.22 11.12
C SER A 137 8.62 0.72 11.16
N ILE A 138 7.93 0.28 12.21
CA ILE A 138 7.42 -1.09 12.32
C ILE A 138 6.48 -1.40 11.14
N VAL A 139 5.67 -0.43 10.73
CA VAL A 139 4.75 -0.57 9.59
C VAL A 139 5.51 -0.81 8.29
N GLN A 140 6.63 -0.14 8.06
CA GLN A 140 7.49 -0.34 6.90
C GLN A 140 8.08 -1.75 6.88
N ILE A 141 8.57 -2.26 8.02
CA ILE A 141 9.12 -3.62 8.12
C ILE A 141 8.04 -4.66 7.81
N VAL A 142 6.87 -4.54 8.44
CA VAL A 142 5.76 -5.47 8.20
C VAL A 142 5.32 -5.43 6.74
N SER A 143 5.20 -4.23 6.16
CA SER A 143 4.84 -4.05 4.76
C SER A 143 5.86 -4.66 3.80
N ALA A 144 7.16 -4.47 4.06
CA ALA A 144 8.23 -5.08 3.28
C ALA A 144 8.18 -6.62 3.35
N VAL A 145 7.94 -7.19 4.53
CA VAL A 145 7.79 -8.65 4.71
C VAL A 145 6.55 -9.15 3.97
N CYS A 146 5.43 -8.43 4.00
CA CYS A 146 4.22 -8.81 3.27
C CYS A 146 4.43 -8.81 1.74
N ILE A 147 5.13 -7.80 1.20
CA ILE A 147 5.48 -7.76 -0.23
C ILE A 147 6.41 -8.93 -0.57
N LEU A 148 7.41 -9.20 0.25
CA LEU A 148 8.32 -10.31 0.05
C LEU A 148 7.59 -11.66 0.03
N ALA A 149 6.67 -11.88 0.95
CA ALA A 149 5.83 -13.09 1.00
C ALA A 149 4.98 -13.23 -0.28
N ALA A 150 4.40 -12.12 -0.77
CA ALA A 150 3.65 -12.11 -2.02
C ALA A 150 4.55 -12.42 -3.24
N LEU A 151 5.75 -11.84 -3.30
CA LEU A 151 6.72 -12.13 -4.36
C LEU A 151 7.13 -13.60 -4.39
N ILE A 152 7.39 -14.19 -3.22
CA ILE A 152 7.70 -15.63 -3.11
C ILE A 152 6.50 -16.47 -3.58
N HIS A 153 5.28 -16.08 -3.20
CA HIS A 153 4.07 -16.78 -3.63
C HIS A 153 3.92 -16.74 -5.17
N TYR A 154 4.02 -15.57 -5.78
CA TYR A 154 3.91 -15.40 -7.24
C TYR A 154 5.07 -16.07 -7.99
N SER A 155 6.28 -16.07 -7.44
CA SER A 155 7.43 -16.76 -7.98
C SER A 155 7.20 -18.28 -8.05
N ARG A 156 6.74 -18.87 -6.93
CA ARG A 156 6.38 -20.30 -6.87
C ARG A 156 5.26 -20.65 -7.85
N LEU A 157 4.27 -19.79 -7.98
CA LEU A 157 3.15 -19.99 -8.88
C LEU A 157 3.59 -19.98 -10.34
N SER A 158 4.47 -19.05 -10.73
CA SER A 158 4.99 -18.95 -12.09
C SER A 158 5.86 -20.16 -12.46
N HIS A 159 6.67 -20.67 -11.54
CA HIS A 159 7.41 -21.91 -11.78
C HIS A 159 6.49 -23.09 -12.10
N LYS A 160 5.32 -23.18 -11.43
CA LYS A 160 4.35 -24.25 -11.69
C LYS A 160 3.69 -24.15 -13.07
N VAL A 161 3.64 -22.96 -13.66
CA VAL A 161 2.89 -22.67 -14.91
C VAL A 161 3.83 -22.52 -16.12
N ASN A 162 5.12 -22.91 -16.01
CA ASN A 162 6.14 -22.74 -17.07
C ASN A 162 6.19 -21.28 -17.61
N GLY A 163 5.95 -20.31 -16.76
CA GLY A 163 6.04 -18.89 -17.10
C GLY A 163 7.49 -18.44 -17.28
N ARG A 164 7.78 -17.75 -18.37
CA ARG A 164 9.10 -17.23 -18.68
C ARG A 164 9.63 -16.33 -17.57
N CYS A 165 10.84 -16.56 -17.17
CA CYS A 165 11.56 -16.00 -16.01
C CYS A 165 11.67 -14.45 -15.99
N GLY A 166 11.53 -13.75 -17.14
CA GLY A 166 11.76 -12.31 -17.24
C GLY A 166 10.84 -11.43 -16.38
N TYR A 167 9.59 -11.78 -16.27
CA TYR A 167 8.63 -11.03 -15.46
C TYR A 167 8.97 -11.06 -13.96
N HIS A 168 9.43 -12.19 -13.44
CA HIS A 168 9.82 -12.33 -12.04
C HIS A 168 11.06 -11.52 -11.69
N VAL A 169 12.04 -11.49 -12.58
CA VAL A 169 13.23 -10.67 -12.39
C VAL A 169 12.85 -9.19 -12.27
N ALA A 170 11.94 -8.72 -13.14
CA ALA A 170 11.46 -7.34 -13.06
C ALA A 170 10.74 -7.04 -11.73
N MET A 171 9.92 -7.97 -11.21
CA MET A 171 9.25 -7.80 -9.92
C MET A 171 10.26 -7.73 -8.76
N TRP A 172 11.29 -8.59 -8.74
CA TRP A 172 12.32 -8.55 -7.72
C TRP A 172 13.17 -7.28 -7.79
N ILE A 173 13.53 -6.83 -9.00
CA ILE A 173 14.23 -5.56 -9.19
C ILE A 173 13.36 -4.41 -8.68
N GLY A 174 12.06 -4.38 -9.03
CA GLY A 174 11.11 -3.40 -8.54
C GLY A 174 11.05 -3.36 -7.01
N TYR A 175 11.04 -4.52 -6.35
CA TYR A 175 11.04 -4.62 -4.89
C TYR A 175 12.32 -4.02 -4.26
N VAL A 176 13.48 -4.38 -4.77
CA VAL A 176 14.76 -3.85 -4.28
C VAL A 176 14.82 -2.32 -4.50
N LEU A 177 14.36 -1.83 -5.65
CA LEU A 177 14.31 -0.39 -5.93
C LEU A 177 13.34 0.35 -5.00
N THR A 178 12.18 -0.23 -4.67
CA THR A 178 11.25 0.37 -3.71
C THR A 178 11.85 0.45 -2.30
N LEU A 179 12.52 -0.61 -1.84
CA LEU A 179 13.21 -0.60 -0.54
C LEU A 179 14.35 0.42 -0.50
N ALA A 180 15.14 0.50 -1.57
CA ALA A 180 16.21 1.50 -1.67
C ALA A 180 15.64 2.93 -1.72
N GLY A 181 14.53 3.13 -2.45
CA GLY A 181 13.85 4.42 -2.55
C GLY A 181 13.25 4.87 -1.21
N THR A 182 12.63 3.97 -0.45
CA THR A 182 12.12 4.30 0.90
C THR A 182 13.26 4.61 1.86
N GLY A 183 14.35 3.85 1.83
CA GLY A 183 15.53 4.14 2.65
C GLY A 183 16.17 5.49 2.32
N ALA A 184 16.24 5.85 1.02
CA ALA A 184 16.73 7.16 0.60
C ALA A 184 15.78 8.30 1.03
N ALA A 185 14.46 8.09 0.93
CA ALA A 185 13.46 9.06 1.38
C ALA A 185 13.55 9.33 2.89
N GLU A 186 13.72 8.30 3.71
CA GLU A 186 13.91 8.45 5.16
C GLU A 186 15.22 9.17 5.50
N TYR A 187 16.27 9.04 4.68
CA TYR A 187 17.52 9.74 4.90
C TYR A 187 17.44 11.23 4.52
N LEU A 188 16.57 11.59 3.57
CA LEU A 188 16.43 12.95 3.04
C LEU A 188 15.36 13.78 3.77
N VAL A 189 14.44 13.14 4.51
CA VAL A 189 13.35 13.77 5.27
C VAL A 189 13.67 13.84 6.75
#